data_0b6ecae7c496836aea30251489284794
#
_entry.id   0b6ecae7c496836aea30251489284794
#
_cell.length_a   1.000
_cell.length_b   1.000
_cell.length_c   1.000
_cell.angle_alpha   90.00
_cell.angle_beta   90.00
_cell.angle_gamma   90.00
#
_symmetry.space_group_name_H-M   'P 1'
#
loop_
_entity.id
_entity.type
_entity.pdbx_description
1 polymer ?
#
loop_
_entity_poly.entity_id
_entity_poly.type
_entity_poly.pdbx_seq_one_letter_code
_entity_poly.pdbx_strand_id
1 'polypeptide(L)'
;GIVSRGGSIMAKWCLAHHKESFLYERFEEICEIMKAYDVAFSLGDGLRPGSIADANDEAQFAELYTLGELTHVAWKHDCQVMIEGPGHVPMHKIKENMAKQLAVCGEAPFYTLGPLTTDIAPGYDHITSGIGAAM
;
A
#
# COMPACT_ATOMS: atom_id res chain seq x y z
N GLY A 1 5.17 -1.71 -10.34
CA GLY A 1 5.46 -3.15 -10.43
C GLY A 1 4.56 -3.98 -9.55
N ILE A 2 4.59 -5.30 -9.67
CA ILE A 2 3.90 -6.23 -8.79
C ILE A 2 4.99 -7.06 -8.09
N VAL A 3 5.36 -6.68 -6.89
CA VAL A 3 6.49 -7.32 -6.17
C VAL A 3 6.04 -8.18 -5.00
N SER A 4 4.81 -8.00 -4.52
CA SER A 4 4.28 -8.85 -3.46
C SER A 4 3.78 -10.18 -4.01
N ARG A 5 3.96 -11.23 -3.22
CA ARG A 5 3.46 -12.57 -3.56
C ARG A 5 1.93 -12.60 -3.63
N GLY A 6 1.28 -11.95 -2.67
CA GLY A 6 -0.18 -11.81 -2.65
C GLY A 6 -0.72 -11.05 -3.85
N GLY A 7 -0.11 -9.91 -4.20
CA GLY A 7 -0.49 -9.12 -5.37
C GLY A 7 -0.35 -9.90 -6.67
N SER A 8 0.75 -10.63 -6.86
CA SER A 8 0.95 -11.43 -8.08
C SER A 8 0.01 -12.63 -8.18
N ILE A 9 -0.31 -13.28 -7.07
CA ILE A 9 -1.31 -14.37 -7.04
C ILE A 9 -2.69 -13.81 -7.40
N MET A 10 -3.08 -12.69 -6.81
CA MET A 10 -4.37 -12.06 -7.09
C MET A 10 -4.46 -11.59 -8.53
N ALA A 11 -3.42 -10.96 -9.07
CA ALA A 11 -3.38 -10.55 -10.48
C ALA A 11 -3.55 -11.75 -11.41
N LYS A 12 -2.88 -12.87 -11.12
CA LYS A 12 -3.05 -14.11 -11.87
C LYS A 12 -4.48 -14.65 -11.78
N TRP A 13 -5.09 -14.58 -10.60
CA TRP A 13 -6.47 -15.00 -10.40
C TRP A 13 -7.44 -14.14 -11.22
N CYS A 14 -7.30 -12.82 -11.18
CA CYS A 14 -8.12 -11.88 -11.94
C CYS A 14 -8.03 -12.15 -13.46
N LEU A 15 -6.82 -12.36 -13.96
CA LEU A 15 -6.60 -12.71 -15.38
C LEU A 15 -7.25 -14.04 -15.76
N ALA A 16 -7.09 -15.07 -14.93
CA ALA A 16 -7.62 -16.40 -15.23
C ALA A 16 -9.15 -16.46 -15.22
N HIS A 17 -9.79 -15.64 -14.40
CA HIS A 17 -11.25 -15.65 -14.22
C HIS A 17 -11.94 -14.48 -14.93
N HIS A 18 -11.20 -13.56 -15.52
CA HIS A 18 -11.70 -12.32 -16.14
C HIS A 18 -12.63 -11.56 -15.19
N LYS A 19 -12.23 -11.44 -13.92
CA LYS A 19 -12.97 -10.78 -12.84
C LYS A 19 -12.05 -9.92 -12.01
N GLU A 20 -12.62 -8.92 -11.36
CA GLU A 20 -11.94 -8.13 -10.34
C GLU A 20 -11.67 -8.98 -9.09
N SER A 21 -10.72 -8.54 -8.27
CA SER A 21 -10.42 -9.17 -7.00
C SER A 21 -11.66 -9.21 -6.09
N PHE A 22 -11.97 -10.39 -5.56
CA PHE A 22 -13.07 -10.53 -4.59
C PHE A 22 -12.78 -9.77 -3.29
N LEU A 23 -11.53 -9.49 -2.95
CA LEU A 23 -11.16 -8.66 -1.80
C LEU A 23 -11.60 -7.20 -2.00
N TYR A 24 -11.61 -6.74 -3.25
CA TYR A 24 -12.12 -5.43 -3.62
C TYR A 24 -13.65 -5.42 -3.77
N GLU A 25 -14.19 -6.34 -4.58
CA GLU A 25 -15.63 -6.39 -4.88
C GLU A 25 -16.50 -6.63 -3.63
N ARG A 26 -15.98 -7.37 -2.65
CA ARG A 26 -16.70 -7.74 -1.42
C ARG A 26 -16.12 -7.07 -0.18
N PHE A 27 -15.52 -5.91 -0.35
CA PHE A 27 -14.82 -5.23 0.75
C PHE A 27 -15.76 -4.85 1.90
N GLU A 28 -16.99 -4.42 1.63
CA GLU A 28 -17.97 -4.12 2.67
C GLU A 28 -18.32 -5.36 3.53
N GLU A 29 -18.47 -6.52 2.90
CA GLU A 29 -18.71 -7.77 3.65
C GLU A 29 -17.51 -8.13 4.53
N ILE A 30 -16.30 -7.86 4.06
CA ILE A 30 -15.09 -8.03 4.86
C ILE A 30 -15.11 -7.05 6.04
N CYS A 31 -15.52 -5.81 5.85
CA CYS A 31 -15.67 -4.84 6.94
C CYS A 31 -16.63 -5.34 8.03
N GLU A 32 -17.75 -5.95 7.66
CA GLU A 32 -18.69 -6.52 8.64
C GLU A 32 -18.04 -7.62 9.48
N ILE A 33 -17.24 -8.47 8.86
CA ILE A 33 -16.48 -9.52 9.56
C ILE A 33 -15.45 -8.88 10.49
N MET A 34 -14.66 -7.93 9.99
CA MET A 34 -13.61 -7.25 10.76
C MET A 34 -14.19 -6.53 11.97
N LYS A 35 -15.31 -5.84 11.79
CA LYS A 35 -16.03 -5.18 12.87
C LYS A 35 -16.51 -6.16 13.95
N ALA A 36 -17.07 -7.30 13.54
CA ALA A 36 -17.59 -8.31 14.48
C ALA A 36 -16.50 -8.89 15.39
N TYR A 37 -15.25 -8.90 14.96
CA TYR A 37 -14.13 -9.45 15.69
C TYR A 37 -13.14 -8.39 16.20
N ASP A 38 -13.46 -7.10 16.04
CA ASP A 38 -12.59 -5.97 16.41
C ASP A 38 -11.19 -6.07 15.79
N VAL A 39 -11.14 -6.33 14.49
CA VAL A 39 -9.90 -6.49 13.72
C VAL A 39 -9.66 -5.27 12.84
N ALA A 40 -8.44 -4.73 12.89
CA ALA A 40 -8.02 -3.62 12.04
C ALA A 40 -7.56 -4.10 10.66
N PHE A 41 -7.71 -3.24 9.65
CA PHE A 41 -7.17 -3.47 8.33
C PHE A 41 -5.72 -3.03 8.22
N SER A 42 -4.90 -3.83 7.52
CA SER A 42 -3.70 -3.39 6.85
C SER A 42 -3.98 -3.46 5.35
N LEU A 43 -4.30 -2.31 4.76
CA LEU A 43 -4.63 -2.23 3.34
C LEU A 43 -3.34 -2.25 2.52
N GLY A 44 -3.10 -3.36 1.85
CA GLY A 44 -1.82 -3.68 1.24
C GLY A 44 -1.60 -3.07 -0.14
N ASP A 45 -0.35 -3.04 -0.52
CA ASP A 45 0.22 -2.40 -1.69
C ASP A 45 0.74 -3.45 -2.69
N GLY A 46 -0.15 -4.12 -3.36
CA GLY A 46 0.19 -5.11 -4.39
C GLY A 46 1.02 -4.54 -5.54
N LEU A 47 0.86 -3.25 -5.82
CA LEU A 47 1.53 -2.52 -6.91
C LEU A 47 2.68 -1.61 -6.44
N ARG A 48 3.21 -1.86 -5.24
CA ARG A 48 4.38 -1.12 -4.74
C ARG A 48 5.59 -1.25 -5.67
N PRO A 49 6.51 -0.25 -5.68
CA PRO A 49 7.70 -0.32 -6.52
C PRO A 49 8.62 -1.49 -6.13
N GLY A 50 9.15 -2.17 -7.14
CA GLY A 50 10.16 -3.22 -6.98
C GLY A 50 11.58 -2.69 -7.04
N SER A 51 11.75 -1.45 -7.47
CA SER A 51 13.00 -0.71 -7.52
C SER A 51 12.71 0.80 -7.56
N ILE A 52 13.74 1.62 -7.45
CA ILE A 52 13.58 3.08 -7.58
C ILE A 52 13.02 3.51 -8.94
N ALA A 53 13.16 2.68 -9.97
CA ALA A 53 12.62 2.96 -11.31
C ALA A 53 11.10 2.98 -11.34
N ASP A 54 10.44 2.21 -10.48
CA ASP A 54 8.98 2.11 -10.37
C ASP A 54 8.40 3.13 -9.37
N ALA A 55 9.25 3.83 -8.62
CA ALA A 55 8.81 4.71 -7.56
C ALA A 55 7.94 5.86 -8.04
N ASN A 56 6.79 6.03 -7.40
CA ASN A 56 5.80 7.05 -7.74
C ASN A 56 5.30 6.94 -9.19
N ASP A 57 5.25 5.72 -9.72
CA ASP A 57 4.66 5.47 -11.03
C ASP A 57 3.12 5.53 -10.99
N GLU A 58 2.51 5.50 -12.16
CA GLU A 58 1.05 5.55 -12.30
C GLU A 58 0.37 4.39 -11.57
N ALA A 59 0.92 3.19 -11.65
CA ALA A 59 0.36 2.00 -11.01
C ALA A 59 0.37 2.10 -9.48
N GLN A 60 1.47 2.57 -8.90
CA GLN A 60 1.58 2.79 -7.46
C GLN A 60 0.54 3.81 -6.98
N PHE A 61 0.41 4.93 -7.67
CA PHE A 61 -0.54 5.96 -7.25
C PHE A 61 -2.00 5.59 -7.52
N ALA A 62 -2.29 4.86 -8.59
CA ALA A 62 -3.63 4.34 -8.83
C ALA A 62 -4.09 3.42 -7.69
N GLU A 63 -3.21 2.54 -7.22
CA GLU A 63 -3.49 1.71 -6.05
C GLU A 63 -3.70 2.57 -4.79
N LEU A 64 -2.85 3.58 -4.56
CA LEU A 64 -2.99 4.47 -3.40
C LEU A 64 -4.35 5.19 -3.38
N TYR A 65 -4.85 5.64 -4.53
CA TYR A 65 -6.19 6.23 -4.61
C TYR A 65 -7.27 5.22 -4.22
N THR A 66 -7.19 4.00 -4.71
CA THR A 66 -8.11 2.91 -4.34
C THR A 66 -8.04 2.61 -2.85
N LEU A 67 -6.85 2.54 -2.26
CA LEU A 67 -6.68 2.34 -0.82
C LEU A 67 -7.28 3.48 0.00
N GLY A 68 -7.20 4.72 -0.49
CA GLY A 68 -7.87 5.86 0.12
C GLY A 68 -9.40 5.72 0.12
N GLU A 69 -9.99 5.31 -1.01
CA GLU A 69 -11.42 5.03 -1.11
C GLU A 69 -11.86 3.93 -0.12
N LEU A 70 -11.12 2.82 -0.09
CA LEU A 70 -11.40 1.70 0.82
C LEU A 70 -11.23 2.08 2.29
N THR A 71 -10.31 2.96 2.61
CA THR A 71 -10.14 3.51 3.96
C THR A 71 -11.42 4.20 4.42
N HIS A 72 -12.01 5.05 3.59
CA HIS A 72 -13.27 5.71 3.93
C HIS A 72 -14.45 4.74 4.06
N VAL A 73 -14.47 3.65 3.27
CA VAL A 73 -15.46 2.59 3.43
C VAL A 73 -15.28 1.89 4.79
N ALA A 74 -14.06 1.47 5.13
CA ALA A 74 -13.77 0.80 6.39
C ALA A 74 -14.15 1.67 7.61
N TRP A 75 -13.85 2.97 7.55
CA TRP A 75 -14.22 3.90 8.63
C TRP A 75 -15.73 4.07 8.82
N LYS A 76 -16.53 3.99 7.75
CA LYS A 76 -18.00 3.96 7.87
C LYS A 76 -18.51 2.72 8.61
N HIS A 77 -17.73 1.65 8.60
CA HIS A 77 -18.01 0.43 9.35
C HIS A 77 -17.34 0.40 10.73
N ASP A 78 -16.78 1.51 11.21
CA ASP A 78 -16.03 1.62 12.47
C ASP A 78 -14.79 0.70 12.53
N CYS A 79 -14.20 0.34 11.39
CA CYS A 79 -12.98 -0.45 11.31
C CYS A 79 -11.74 0.46 11.30
N GLN A 80 -10.74 0.13 12.09
CA GLN A 80 -9.43 0.79 12.04
C GLN A 80 -8.67 0.38 10.78
N VAL A 81 -7.89 1.30 10.23
CA VAL A 81 -7.12 1.08 8.99
C VAL A 81 -5.71 1.61 9.17
N MET A 82 -4.74 0.87 8.64
CA MET A 82 -3.43 1.39 8.27
C MET A 82 -3.20 1.10 6.78
N ILE A 83 -2.50 1.98 6.09
CA ILE A 83 -2.14 1.84 4.68
C ILE A 83 -0.72 1.28 4.58
N GLU A 84 -0.52 0.26 3.79
CA GLU A 84 0.82 -0.20 3.44
C GLU A 84 1.37 0.60 2.26
N GLY A 85 2.64 0.92 2.30
CA GLY A 85 3.29 1.75 1.32
C GLY A 85 4.69 1.26 0.90
N PRO A 86 5.37 2.01 0.06
CA PRO A 86 6.56 1.56 -0.65
C PRO A 86 7.80 1.44 0.24
N GLY A 87 8.76 0.58 -0.22
CA GLY A 87 10.10 0.49 0.33
C GLY A 87 11.18 1.06 -0.59
N HIS A 88 10.90 1.23 -1.89
CA HIS A 88 11.86 1.68 -2.90
C HIS A 88 11.47 3.06 -3.43
N VAL A 89 11.78 4.11 -2.66
CA VAL A 89 11.51 5.51 -3.08
C VAL A 89 12.78 6.32 -2.94
N PRO A 90 13.29 6.98 -4.00
CA PRO A 90 14.46 7.83 -3.89
C PRO A 90 14.20 9.02 -2.94
N MET A 91 15.23 9.45 -2.22
CA MET A 91 15.12 10.47 -1.18
C MET A 91 14.33 11.72 -1.61
N HIS A 92 14.58 12.22 -2.79
CA HIS A 92 13.92 13.43 -3.30
C HIS A 92 12.42 13.26 -3.57
N LYS A 93 11.91 12.02 -3.62
CA LYS A 93 10.48 11.71 -3.82
C LYS A 93 9.73 11.33 -2.54
N ILE A 94 10.41 11.17 -1.42
CA ILE A 94 9.78 10.76 -0.15
C ILE A 94 8.70 11.76 0.27
N LYS A 95 9.04 13.05 0.26
CA LYS A 95 8.10 14.12 0.63
C LYS A 95 6.85 14.15 -0.25
N GLU A 96 7.01 13.96 -1.56
CA GLU A 96 5.90 13.88 -2.50
C GLU A 96 5.00 12.66 -2.20
N ASN A 97 5.62 11.51 -1.97
CA ASN A 97 4.91 10.27 -1.66
C ASN A 97 4.09 10.41 -0.36
N MET A 98 4.69 10.93 0.70
CA MET A 98 3.99 11.18 1.97
C MET A 98 2.87 12.20 1.84
N ALA A 99 3.11 13.33 1.18
CA ALA A 99 2.10 14.35 0.99
C ALA A 99 0.87 13.81 0.24
N LYS A 100 1.10 12.97 -0.76
CA LYS A 100 0.03 12.34 -1.53
C LYS A 100 -0.77 11.34 -0.68
N GLN A 101 -0.09 10.50 0.10
CA GLN A 101 -0.76 9.56 1.01
C GLN A 101 -1.63 10.30 2.03
N LEU A 102 -1.10 11.30 2.70
CA LEU A 102 -1.85 12.09 3.67
C LEU A 102 -3.12 12.71 3.08
N ALA A 103 -2.99 13.26 1.87
CA ALA A 103 -4.12 13.90 1.19
C ALA A 103 -5.19 12.90 0.73
N VAL A 104 -4.77 11.75 0.22
CA VAL A 104 -5.67 10.76 -0.41
C VAL A 104 -6.29 9.83 0.61
N CYS A 105 -5.52 9.42 1.63
CA CYS A 105 -5.95 8.44 2.61
C CYS A 105 -6.44 9.06 3.94
N GLY A 106 -6.75 10.34 3.96
CA GLY A 106 -7.32 11.00 5.14
C GLY A 106 -6.42 10.93 6.38
N GLU A 107 -5.09 11.01 6.19
CA GLU A 107 -4.09 10.90 7.25
C GLU A 107 -4.09 9.54 8.00
N ALA A 108 -4.64 8.48 7.40
CA ALA A 108 -4.54 7.14 7.96
C ALA A 108 -3.06 6.77 8.19
N PRO A 109 -2.74 5.99 9.26
CA PRO A 109 -1.37 5.53 9.51
C PRO A 109 -0.76 4.87 8.26
N PHE A 110 0.50 5.19 7.99
CA PHE A 110 1.20 4.72 6.80
C PHE A 110 2.37 3.80 7.19
N TYR A 111 2.21 2.51 6.90
CA TYR A 111 3.25 1.52 7.12
C TYR A 111 4.15 1.41 5.90
N THR A 112 5.41 1.72 6.05
CA THR A 112 6.42 1.66 4.97
C THR A 112 7.64 0.87 5.43
N LEU A 113 8.46 0.43 4.49
CA LEU A 113 9.77 -0.16 4.80
C LEU A 113 10.82 0.91 5.17
N GLY A 114 10.40 2.14 5.43
CA GLY A 114 11.26 3.31 5.49
C GLY A 114 11.69 3.67 4.07
N PRO A 115 10.84 4.36 3.30
CA PRO A 115 10.95 4.48 1.85
C PRO A 115 12.27 5.12 1.44
N LEU A 116 13.20 4.30 1.00
CA LEU A 116 14.48 4.69 0.46
C LEU A 116 14.98 3.60 -0.50
N THR A 117 16.15 3.78 -1.04
CA THR A 117 16.75 3.03 -2.13
C THR A 117 17.43 1.74 -1.66
N THR A 118 16.65 0.76 -1.18
CA THR A 118 17.20 -0.53 -0.74
C THR A 118 17.85 -1.32 -1.90
N ASP A 119 17.38 -1.12 -3.13
CA ASP A 119 17.97 -1.68 -4.34
C ASP A 119 19.35 -1.09 -4.72
N ILE A 120 19.70 0.08 -4.19
CA ILE A 120 21.04 0.68 -4.37
C ILE A 120 22.05 0.14 -3.35
N ALA A 121 21.58 -0.22 -2.16
CA ALA A 121 22.43 -0.64 -1.06
C ALA A 121 22.01 -2.03 -0.53
N PRO A 122 22.11 -3.09 -1.31
CA PRO A 122 21.71 -4.43 -0.89
C PRO A 122 22.52 -4.87 0.35
N GLY A 123 21.82 -5.40 1.34
CA GLY A 123 22.39 -5.79 2.62
C GLY A 123 22.50 -4.65 3.66
N TYR A 124 22.22 -3.41 3.26
CA TYR A 124 22.18 -2.24 4.16
C TYR A 124 20.77 -1.68 4.36
N ASP A 125 19.76 -2.48 4.12
CA ASP A 125 18.33 -2.10 4.17
C ASP A 125 17.95 -1.47 5.51
N HIS A 126 18.49 -1.98 6.62
CA HIS A 126 18.26 -1.47 7.97
C HIS A 126 18.77 -0.03 8.15
N ILE A 127 19.84 0.37 7.43
CA ILE A 127 20.38 1.72 7.46
C ILE A 127 19.56 2.63 6.54
N THR A 128 19.35 2.22 5.30
CA THR A 128 18.62 3.02 4.31
C THR A 128 17.16 3.21 4.72
N SER A 129 16.51 2.18 5.25
CA SER A 129 15.16 2.27 5.78
C SER A 129 15.06 3.21 6.99
N GLY A 130 16.04 3.18 7.88
CA GLY A 130 16.12 4.11 9.02
C GLY A 130 16.23 5.57 8.58
N ILE A 131 17.02 5.84 7.55
CA ILE A 131 17.15 7.19 6.97
C ILE A 131 15.83 7.63 6.34
N GLY A 132 15.21 6.77 5.52
CA GLY A 132 13.94 7.07 4.86
C GLY A 132 12.81 7.30 5.85
N ALA A 133 12.77 6.55 6.95
CA ALA A 133 11.79 6.73 8.01
C ALA A 133 11.98 8.04 8.80
N ALA A 134 13.21 8.55 8.87
CA ALA A 134 13.51 9.83 9.53
C ALA A 134 13.19 11.06 8.67
N MET A 135 13.08 10.87 7.36
CA MET A 135 12.78 11.94 6.40
C MET A 135 11.29 12.19 6.27
#